data_14761a063c38f6e80891f07b44a3024f
#
_entry.id   14761a063c38f6e80891f07b44a3024f
#
_cell.length_a   1.000
_cell.length_b   1.000
_cell.length_c   1.000
_cell.angle_alpha   90.00
_cell.angle_beta   90.00
_cell.angle_gamma   90.00
#
_symmetry.space_group_name_H-M   'P 1'
#
loop_
_entity.id
_entity.type
_entity.pdbx_description
1 polymer ?
#
loop_
_entity_poly.entity_id
_entity_poly.type
_entity_poly.pdbx_seq_one_letter_code
_entity_poly.pdbx_strand_id
1 'polypeptide(L)'
;SSEKIMDFIIRCDPDVVQPLRNVVDDTYESSGLKNYIDTHNLGICFFSPLKHGLLTGKYTEPVTFTNGDHRSGVKEFQDTTLLKIILSNKTLLEQRFFNHPNPVLHGLVDSLLFDVPTGCVLLGQRNVQQVQAASTLGKLLTAKDAEWVKTLYSS
;
A
#
# COMPACT_ATOMS: atom_id res chain seq x y z
N SER A 1 10.26 5.57 -15.97
CA SER A 1 10.83 4.23 -15.71
C SER A 1 11.54 4.25 -14.37
N SER A 2 11.67 3.11 -13.74
CA SER A 2 12.38 2.93 -12.46
C SER A 2 13.84 3.39 -12.52
N GLU A 3 14.51 3.20 -13.63
CA GLU A 3 15.90 3.68 -13.84
C GLU A 3 16.02 5.20 -13.69
N LYS A 4 15.09 5.97 -14.24
CA LYS A 4 15.09 7.44 -14.10
C LYS A 4 14.89 7.91 -12.66
N ILE A 5 14.13 7.15 -11.85
CA ILE A 5 13.92 7.45 -10.43
C ILE A 5 15.23 7.28 -9.67
N MET A 6 15.95 6.18 -9.92
CA MET A 6 17.24 5.90 -9.27
C MET A 6 18.29 6.96 -9.59
N ASP A 7 18.46 7.32 -10.87
CA ASP A 7 19.39 8.38 -11.28
C ASP A 7 19.08 9.70 -10.57
N PHE A 8 17.80 10.02 -10.42
CA PHE A 8 17.38 11.25 -9.75
C PHE A 8 17.68 11.23 -8.25
N ILE A 9 17.40 10.12 -7.57
CA ILE A 9 17.67 9.95 -6.14
C ILE A 9 19.17 10.04 -5.86
N ILE A 10 20.00 9.33 -6.65
CA ILE A 10 21.47 9.36 -6.51
C ILE A 10 22.01 10.78 -6.67
N ARG A 11 21.48 11.56 -7.61
CA ARG A 11 21.91 12.94 -7.86
C ARG A 11 21.43 13.95 -6.82
N CYS A 12 20.25 13.71 -6.25
CA CYS A 12 19.66 14.61 -5.24
C CYS A 12 20.20 14.35 -3.83
N ASP A 13 20.73 13.17 -3.57
CA ASP A 13 21.27 12.72 -2.28
C ASP A 13 20.33 13.09 -1.09
N PRO A 14 19.07 12.59 -1.09
CA PRO A 14 18.09 12.98 -0.09
C PRO A 14 18.26 12.21 1.22
N ASP A 15 17.85 12.81 2.34
CA ASP A 15 17.78 12.13 3.63
C ASP A 15 16.57 11.17 3.73
N VAL A 16 15.47 11.49 3.02
CA VAL A 16 14.22 10.72 3.03
C VAL A 16 13.69 10.54 1.62
N VAL A 17 13.24 9.34 1.30
CA VAL A 17 12.60 9.01 0.03
C VAL A 17 11.15 8.62 0.25
N GLN A 18 10.27 9.08 -0.64
CA GLN A 18 8.83 8.79 -0.57
C GLN A 18 8.37 8.02 -1.82
N PRO A 19 8.57 6.69 -1.86
CA PRO A 19 8.15 5.87 -3.00
C PRO A 19 6.69 5.42 -2.89
N LEU A 20 6.11 5.11 -4.07
CA LEU A 20 4.86 4.38 -4.17
C LEU A 20 5.05 2.94 -3.65
N ARG A 21 4.20 2.51 -2.72
CA ARG A 21 4.11 1.11 -2.32
C ARG A 21 2.70 0.73 -1.89
N ASN A 22 2.19 -0.34 -2.47
CA ASN A 22 0.98 -1.03 -2.03
C ASN A 22 1.05 -2.49 -2.49
N VAL A 23 0.06 -3.30 -2.12
CA VAL A 23 0.06 -4.75 -2.40
C VAL A 23 -0.03 -5.13 -3.89
N VAL A 24 -0.38 -4.19 -4.78
CA VAL A 24 -0.43 -4.41 -6.24
C VAL A 24 0.65 -3.66 -7.01
N ASP A 25 1.23 -2.61 -6.41
CA ASP A 25 2.28 -1.79 -7.01
C ASP A 25 3.46 -1.71 -6.04
N ASP A 26 4.51 -2.46 -6.29
CA ASP A 26 5.72 -2.44 -5.47
C ASP A 26 6.94 -1.95 -6.27
N THR A 27 6.91 -0.68 -6.63
CA THR A 27 8.05 -0.01 -7.27
C THR A 27 9.27 0.04 -6.35
N TYR A 28 9.06 0.06 -5.04
CA TYR A 28 10.12 0.05 -4.03
C TYR A 28 11.04 -1.17 -4.16
N GLU A 29 10.49 -2.37 -4.36
CA GLU A 29 11.30 -3.57 -4.60
C GLU A 29 11.79 -3.67 -6.05
N SER A 30 10.89 -3.47 -7.02
CA SER A 30 11.16 -3.73 -8.44
C SER A 30 12.15 -2.76 -9.09
N SER A 31 12.31 -1.56 -8.52
CA SER A 31 13.25 -0.55 -9.03
C SER A 31 14.69 -0.69 -8.49
N GLY A 32 14.92 -1.54 -7.50
CA GLY A 32 16.17 -1.58 -6.75
C GLY A 32 16.30 -0.51 -5.65
N LEU A 33 15.25 0.30 -5.46
CA LEU A 33 15.23 1.37 -4.47
C LEU A 33 15.42 0.86 -3.04
N LYS A 34 14.83 -0.32 -2.72
CA LYS A 34 15.02 -0.97 -1.43
C LYS A 34 16.49 -1.15 -1.09
N ASN A 35 17.24 -1.76 -1.99
CA ASN A 35 18.67 -2.01 -1.77
C ASN A 35 19.48 -0.70 -1.62
N TYR A 36 19.13 0.32 -2.40
CA TYR A 36 19.77 1.63 -2.29
C TYR A 36 19.52 2.28 -0.93
N ILE A 37 18.28 2.29 -0.46
CA ILE A 37 17.87 2.85 0.84
C ILE A 37 18.55 2.12 1.99
N ASP A 38 18.56 0.78 1.96
CA ASP A 38 19.18 -0.05 2.99
C ASP A 38 20.72 0.20 3.08
N THR A 39 21.39 0.35 1.92
CA THR A 39 22.84 0.59 1.87
C THR A 39 23.25 2.01 2.27
N HIS A 40 22.39 3.01 2.04
CA HIS A 40 22.68 4.41 2.35
C HIS A 40 21.99 4.90 3.63
N ASN A 41 21.27 4.02 4.32
CA ASN A 41 20.55 4.32 5.57
C ASN A 41 19.60 5.53 5.44
N LEU A 42 18.85 5.59 4.35
CA LEU A 42 17.88 6.66 4.09
C LEU A 42 16.58 6.44 4.85
N GLY A 43 15.93 7.52 5.24
CA GLY A 43 14.55 7.48 5.71
C GLY A 43 13.58 7.13 4.58
N ILE A 44 12.47 6.46 4.92
CA ILE A 44 11.46 6.07 3.94
C ILE A 44 10.05 6.31 4.42
N CYS A 45 9.21 6.83 3.52
CA CYS A 45 7.79 7.06 3.76
C CYS A 45 6.97 6.63 2.55
N PHE A 46 6.28 5.51 2.65
CA PHE A 46 5.45 5.00 1.54
C PHE A 46 4.20 5.84 1.33
N PHE A 47 3.86 6.12 0.07
CA PHE A 47 2.60 6.77 -0.27
C PHE A 47 1.68 5.85 -1.07
N SER A 48 0.38 6.19 -1.11
CA SER A 48 -0.68 5.44 -1.80
C SER A 48 -0.83 3.96 -1.40
N PRO A 49 -0.75 3.63 -0.10
CA PRO A 49 -0.82 2.24 0.38
C PRO A 49 -2.16 1.57 0.06
N LEU A 50 -3.23 2.34 -0.05
CA LEU A 50 -4.59 1.85 -0.33
C LEU A 50 -5.08 2.16 -1.75
N LYS A 51 -4.20 2.67 -2.63
CA LYS A 51 -4.52 3.03 -4.03
C LYS A 51 -5.83 3.83 -4.11
N HIS A 52 -5.83 5.03 -3.48
CA HIS A 52 -7.00 5.92 -3.37
C HIS A 52 -8.23 5.27 -2.70
N GLY A 53 -8.01 4.27 -1.86
CA GLY A 53 -9.05 3.51 -1.17
C GLY A 53 -9.64 2.36 -1.99
N LEU A 54 -9.15 2.10 -3.20
CA LEU A 54 -9.57 0.98 -4.05
C LEU A 54 -9.38 -0.36 -3.32
N LEU A 55 -8.20 -0.56 -2.74
CA LEU A 55 -7.81 -1.83 -2.11
C LEU A 55 -8.58 -2.18 -0.84
N THR A 56 -9.33 -1.24 -0.26
CA THR A 56 -10.13 -1.50 0.94
C THR A 56 -11.35 -2.41 0.69
N GLY A 57 -11.68 -2.68 -0.57
CA GLY A 57 -12.83 -3.51 -0.94
C GLY A 57 -14.19 -2.84 -0.67
N LYS A 58 -14.25 -1.51 -0.62
CA LYS A 58 -15.51 -0.77 -0.50
C LYS A 58 -16.24 -0.62 -1.84
N TYR A 59 -15.53 -0.78 -2.95
CA TYR A 59 -16.09 -0.69 -4.30
C TYR A 59 -16.38 -2.10 -4.82
N THR A 60 -17.66 -2.42 -4.97
CA THR A 60 -18.13 -3.74 -5.42
C THR A 60 -18.36 -3.80 -6.93
N GLU A 61 -18.48 -2.62 -7.56
CA GLU A 61 -18.74 -2.45 -8.98
C GLU A 61 -17.90 -1.29 -9.52
N PRO A 62 -17.70 -1.21 -10.85
CA PRO A 62 -17.03 -0.09 -11.48
C PRO A 62 -17.66 1.25 -11.09
N VAL A 63 -16.83 2.22 -10.74
CA VAL A 63 -17.26 3.54 -10.26
C VAL A 63 -16.68 4.63 -11.13
N THR A 64 -17.54 5.51 -11.64
CA THR A 64 -17.12 6.73 -12.34
C THR A 64 -17.11 7.91 -11.37
N PHE A 65 -16.02 8.64 -11.38
CA PHE A 65 -15.86 9.86 -10.57
C PHE A 65 -16.17 11.11 -11.38
N THR A 66 -16.65 12.14 -10.71
CA THR A 66 -16.97 13.44 -11.35
C THR A 66 -15.68 14.15 -11.79
N ASN A 67 -15.81 15.05 -12.78
CA ASN A 67 -14.69 15.89 -13.22
C ASN A 67 -14.12 16.69 -12.03
N GLY A 68 -12.79 16.71 -11.94
CA GLY A 68 -12.06 17.34 -10.84
C GLY A 68 -11.69 16.37 -9.71
N ASP A 69 -12.27 15.18 -9.67
CA ASP A 69 -11.79 14.13 -8.78
C ASP A 69 -10.60 13.39 -9.43
N HIS A 70 -9.42 13.45 -8.79
CA HIS A 70 -8.21 12.81 -9.33
C HIS A 70 -8.36 11.30 -9.58
N ARG A 71 -9.31 10.64 -8.91
CA ARG A 71 -9.60 9.21 -9.11
C ARG A 71 -10.21 8.91 -10.47
N SER A 72 -10.75 9.91 -11.17
CA SER A 72 -11.25 9.76 -12.54
C SER A 72 -10.18 9.29 -13.52
N GLY A 73 -8.89 9.57 -13.23
CA GLY A 73 -7.75 9.10 -14.02
C GLY A 73 -7.24 7.70 -13.64
N VAL A 74 -7.79 7.07 -12.62
CA VAL A 74 -7.36 5.75 -12.13
C VAL A 74 -8.22 4.67 -12.77
N LYS A 75 -7.70 4.06 -13.84
CA LYS A 75 -8.44 3.08 -14.67
C LYS A 75 -8.87 1.83 -13.92
N GLU A 76 -8.14 1.45 -12.89
CA GLU A 76 -8.39 0.26 -12.07
C GLU A 76 -9.74 0.29 -11.35
N PHE A 77 -10.35 1.47 -11.16
CA PHE A 77 -11.72 1.56 -10.67
C PHE A 77 -12.78 1.03 -11.65
N GLN A 78 -12.39 0.80 -12.91
CA GLN A 78 -13.23 0.21 -13.96
C GLN A 78 -12.90 -1.26 -14.21
N ASP A 79 -11.87 -1.80 -13.59
CA ASP A 79 -11.43 -3.19 -13.77
C ASP A 79 -12.26 -4.15 -12.91
N THR A 80 -13.26 -4.77 -13.55
CA THR A 80 -14.16 -5.72 -12.86
C THR A 80 -13.43 -6.96 -12.32
N THR A 81 -12.35 -7.38 -12.98
CA THR A 81 -11.56 -8.53 -12.53
C THR A 81 -10.78 -8.20 -11.28
N LEU A 82 -10.10 -7.05 -11.27
CA LEU A 82 -9.37 -6.57 -10.10
C LEU A 82 -10.33 -6.32 -8.91
N LEU A 83 -11.50 -5.73 -9.14
CA LEU A 83 -12.49 -5.51 -8.08
C LEU A 83 -12.96 -6.83 -7.44
N LYS A 84 -13.19 -7.87 -8.23
CA LYS A 84 -13.53 -9.22 -7.71
C LYS A 84 -12.39 -9.82 -6.87
N ILE A 85 -11.16 -9.69 -7.33
CA ILE A 85 -9.97 -10.13 -6.58
C ILE A 85 -9.88 -9.39 -5.24
N ILE A 86 -10.03 -8.07 -5.24
CA ILE A 86 -9.99 -7.26 -4.02
C ILE A 86 -11.07 -7.69 -3.03
N LEU A 87 -12.32 -7.94 -3.49
CA LEU A 87 -13.40 -8.39 -2.62
C LEU A 87 -13.15 -9.79 -2.03
N SER A 88 -12.64 -10.71 -2.83
CA SER A 88 -12.24 -12.04 -2.35
C SER A 88 -11.13 -11.93 -1.30
N ASN A 89 -10.10 -11.15 -1.60
CA ASN A 89 -8.96 -10.95 -0.70
C ASN A 89 -9.36 -10.22 0.59
N LYS A 90 -10.31 -9.28 0.52
CA LYS A 90 -10.89 -8.65 1.71
C LYS A 90 -11.43 -9.71 2.70
N THR A 91 -12.22 -10.65 2.20
CA THR A 91 -12.76 -11.74 3.04
C THR A 91 -11.64 -12.59 3.65
N LEU A 92 -10.61 -12.91 2.88
CA LEU A 92 -9.45 -13.67 3.37
C LEU A 92 -8.66 -12.90 4.45
N LEU A 93 -8.46 -11.59 4.26
CA LEU A 93 -7.83 -10.73 5.26
C LEU A 93 -8.64 -10.64 6.56
N GLU A 94 -9.98 -10.49 6.44
CA GLU A 94 -10.88 -10.49 7.60
C GLU A 94 -10.82 -11.80 8.39
N GLN A 95 -10.73 -12.92 7.71
CA GLN A 95 -10.58 -14.24 8.33
C GLN A 95 -9.19 -14.43 8.98
N ARG A 96 -8.13 -14.03 8.28
CA ARG A 96 -6.74 -14.22 8.76
C ARG A 96 -6.43 -13.37 9.98
N PHE A 97 -6.88 -12.12 9.96
CA PHE A 97 -6.60 -11.13 11.01
C PHE A 97 -7.81 -10.80 11.87
N PHE A 98 -8.69 -11.78 12.10
CA PHE A 98 -9.97 -11.59 12.79
C PHE A 98 -9.85 -10.99 14.19
N ASN A 99 -8.71 -11.15 14.85
CA ASN A 99 -8.44 -10.56 16.17
C ASN A 99 -8.04 -9.07 16.11
N HIS A 100 -7.76 -8.53 14.92
CA HIS A 100 -7.42 -7.12 14.77
C HIS A 100 -8.70 -6.30 14.55
N PRO A 101 -8.87 -5.11 15.21
CA PRO A 101 -10.08 -4.29 15.05
C PRO A 101 -10.32 -3.79 13.61
N ASN A 102 -9.26 -3.73 12.80
CA ASN A 102 -9.31 -3.33 11.39
C ASN A 102 -8.50 -4.32 10.53
N PRO A 103 -8.97 -5.56 10.35
CA PRO A 103 -8.18 -6.66 9.78
C PRO A 103 -7.72 -6.40 8.34
N VAL A 104 -8.55 -5.78 7.51
CA VAL A 104 -8.21 -5.45 6.12
C VAL A 104 -7.10 -4.40 6.06
N LEU A 105 -7.24 -3.31 6.81
CA LEU A 105 -6.20 -2.27 6.85
C LEU A 105 -4.90 -2.79 7.45
N HIS A 106 -4.98 -3.62 8.50
CA HIS A 106 -3.83 -4.27 9.09
C HIS A 106 -3.06 -5.10 8.06
N GLY A 107 -3.73 -5.96 7.33
CA GLY A 107 -3.10 -6.74 6.26
C GLY A 107 -2.47 -5.87 5.17
N LEU A 108 -3.22 -4.88 4.67
CA LEU A 108 -2.77 -4.03 3.56
C LEU A 108 -1.63 -3.07 3.91
N VAL A 109 -1.63 -2.51 5.12
CA VAL A 109 -0.70 -1.44 5.52
C VAL A 109 0.49 -2.01 6.29
N ASP A 110 0.24 -2.86 7.28
CA ASP A 110 1.33 -3.35 8.14
C ASP A 110 2.21 -4.36 7.41
N SER A 111 1.70 -5.04 6.36
CA SER A 111 2.52 -5.86 5.46
C SER A 111 3.58 -5.06 4.69
N LEU A 112 3.34 -3.78 4.44
CA LEU A 112 4.30 -2.91 3.75
C LEU A 112 5.47 -2.51 4.66
N LEU A 113 5.26 -2.53 5.97
CA LEU A 113 6.26 -2.13 6.98
C LEU A 113 7.08 -3.31 7.50
N PHE A 114 6.72 -4.53 7.14
CA PHE A 114 7.34 -5.75 7.66
C PHE A 114 8.86 -5.77 7.52
N ASP A 115 9.38 -5.38 6.35
CA ASP A 115 10.80 -5.39 6.00
C ASP A 115 11.46 -4.01 6.13
N VAL A 116 10.74 -3.03 6.69
CA VAL A 116 11.19 -1.64 6.84
C VAL A 116 10.86 -1.12 8.24
N PRO A 117 11.55 -1.58 9.28
CA PRO A 117 11.20 -1.28 10.67
C PRO A 117 11.29 0.22 11.02
N THR A 118 12.06 0.99 10.28
CA THR A 118 12.22 2.44 10.46
C THR A 118 11.35 3.26 9.49
N GLY A 119 10.59 2.58 8.63
CA GLY A 119 9.73 3.23 7.66
C GLY A 119 8.40 3.72 8.23
N CYS A 120 7.72 4.55 7.48
CA CYS A 120 6.35 4.96 7.75
C CYS A 120 5.48 4.90 6.50
N VAL A 121 4.17 5.01 6.69
CA VAL A 121 3.17 5.00 5.63
C VAL A 121 2.27 6.22 5.75
N LEU A 122 2.08 6.94 4.66
CA LEU A 122 1.11 8.04 4.57
C LEU A 122 -0.29 7.50 4.30
N LEU A 123 -1.20 7.75 5.23
CA LEU A 123 -2.61 7.43 5.10
C LEU A 123 -3.44 8.71 4.97
N GLY A 124 -4.17 8.84 3.86
CA GLY A 124 -5.18 9.88 3.70
C GLY A 124 -6.41 9.58 4.56
N GLN A 125 -6.86 10.56 5.35
CA GLN A 125 -7.98 10.43 6.27
C GLN A 125 -8.95 11.59 6.05
N ARG A 126 -10.26 11.29 5.97
CA ARG A 126 -11.31 12.27 5.70
C ARG A 126 -12.32 12.42 6.84
N ASN A 127 -12.29 11.54 7.82
CA ASN A 127 -13.22 11.51 8.95
C ASN A 127 -12.59 10.85 10.18
N VAL A 128 -13.22 11.03 11.33
CA VAL A 128 -12.76 10.54 12.63
C VAL A 128 -12.63 9.01 12.64
N GLN A 129 -13.53 8.29 12.01
CA GLN A 129 -13.49 6.83 11.96
C GLN A 129 -12.23 6.32 11.26
N GLN A 130 -11.80 6.99 10.18
CA GLN A 130 -10.55 6.65 9.50
C GLN A 130 -9.32 6.93 10.36
N VAL A 131 -9.31 8.03 11.12
CA VAL A 131 -8.26 8.34 12.08
C VAL A 131 -8.19 7.27 13.18
N GLN A 132 -9.33 6.90 13.74
CA GLN A 132 -9.40 5.84 14.76
C GLN A 132 -8.92 4.49 14.20
N ALA A 133 -9.32 4.13 12.98
CA ALA A 133 -8.85 2.91 12.33
C ALA A 133 -7.33 2.95 12.11
N ALA A 134 -6.78 4.07 11.63
CA ALA A 134 -5.35 4.24 11.43
C ALA A 134 -4.54 4.14 12.73
N SER A 135 -5.08 4.60 13.86
CA SER A 135 -4.41 4.51 15.16
C SER A 135 -4.21 3.08 15.67
N THR A 136 -4.89 2.10 15.07
CA THR A 136 -4.73 0.67 15.42
C THR A 136 -3.62 -0.02 14.64
N LEU A 137 -3.06 0.63 13.62
CA LEU A 137 -2.02 0.11 12.73
C LEU A 137 -0.61 0.34 13.30
N GLY A 138 0.41 -0.10 12.58
CA GLY A 138 1.81 -0.02 12.99
C GLY A 138 2.27 -1.23 13.82
N LYS A 139 1.54 -2.33 13.77
CA LYS A 139 1.92 -3.60 14.40
C LYS A 139 2.60 -4.49 13.37
N LEU A 140 3.79 -4.98 13.72
CA LEU A 140 4.54 -5.86 12.84
C LEU A 140 3.76 -7.15 12.58
N LEU A 141 3.64 -7.51 11.31
CA LEU A 141 3.21 -8.83 10.90
C LEU A 141 4.35 -9.84 11.04
N THR A 142 4.02 -11.12 11.16
CA THR A 142 5.02 -12.17 10.99
C THR A 142 5.50 -12.20 9.52
N ALA A 143 6.71 -12.70 9.27
CA ALA A 143 7.22 -12.88 7.90
C ALA A 143 6.25 -13.72 7.05
N LYS A 144 5.70 -14.77 7.64
CA LYS A 144 4.72 -15.65 7.00
C LYS A 144 3.43 -14.91 6.61
N ASP A 145 2.93 -14.03 7.47
CA ASP A 145 1.72 -13.27 7.20
C ASP A 145 1.95 -12.19 6.14
N ALA A 146 3.07 -11.49 6.21
CA ALA A 146 3.43 -10.47 5.22
C ALA A 146 3.59 -11.09 3.82
N GLU A 147 4.30 -12.22 3.71
CA GLU A 147 4.44 -12.95 2.45
C GLU A 147 3.09 -13.47 1.94
N TRP A 148 2.26 -14.02 2.81
CA TRP A 148 0.93 -14.47 2.45
C TRP A 148 0.08 -13.32 1.89
N VAL A 149 0.07 -12.14 2.51
CA VAL A 149 -0.64 -10.97 1.98
C VAL A 149 -0.14 -10.62 0.59
N LYS A 150 1.18 -10.61 0.38
CA LYS A 150 1.79 -10.33 -0.92
C LYS A 150 1.30 -11.32 -1.99
N THR A 151 1.22 -12.61 -1.67
CA THR A 151 0.76 -13.64 -2.62
C THR A 151 -0.70 -13.48 -3.03
N LEU A 152 -1.56 -12.91 -2.18
CA LEU A 152 -2.98 -12.67 -2.53
C LEU A 152 -3.16 -11.72 -3.71
N TYR A 153 -2.20 -10.83 -3.97
CA TYR A 153 -2.26 -9.80 -5.00
C TYR A 153 -1.25 -10.02 -6.12
N SER A 154 -0.43 -11.07 -6.02
CA SER A 154 0.48 -11.49 -7.09
C SER A 154 -0.28 -12.36 -8.06
N SER A 155 -0.63 -11.84 -9.22
CA SER A 155 -1.23 -12.58 -10.35
C SER A 155 -0.19 -12.84 -11.42
#